data_a5ccd23be90ba8d21f2f478d3a584909
#
_entry.id   a5ccd23be90ba8d21f2f478d3a584909
#
_cell.length_a   1.000
_cell.length_b   1.000
_cell.length_c   1.000
_cell.angle_alpha   90.00
_cell.angle_beta   90.00
_cell.angle_gamma   90.00
#
_symmetry.space_group_name_H-M   'P 1'
#
loop_
_entity.id
_entity.type
_entity.pdbx_description
1 polymer ?
#
loop_
_entity_poly.entity_id
_entity_poly.type
_entity_poly.pdbx_seq_one_letter_code
_entity_poly.pdbx_strand_id
1 'polypeptide(L)'
;KKADSQDDEWKKRFEAALTRADEMIYKEANILFPNCAFNFTDEEWFGIYRDSKDYAECLGVENGVWEDAEKAQDVKTPSISQDEIVMAGGHMTVEQLTAMLNTIPLEISFVDTDNINRFFNEGPKVFKRPGMAIDREVFSCHPPKIEQQVRRIIEEFRAGTLDKVPVWMDKNGRTMLVTYMAVRDKSGKYLGTMELVQDMEFAKEYFQK
;
A
#
# COMPACT_ATOMS: atom_id res chain seq x y z
N LYS A 1 -39.56 10.79 -11.26
CA LYS A 1 -40.16 11.98 -11.93
C LYS A 1 -40.14 11.90 -13.47
N LYS A 2 -39.06 11.32 -14.08
CA LYS A 2 -39.03 11.13 -15.56
C LYS A 2 -39.73 9.87 -16.03
N ALA A 3 -39.96 8.87 -15.16
CA ALA A 3 -40.68 7.65 -15.47
C ALA A 3 -42.18 7.86 -15.70
N ASP A 4 -42.74 8.93 -15.14
CA ASP A 4 -44.17 9.29 -15.34
C ASP A 4 -44.39 10.23 -16.54
N SER A 5 -43.33 10.62 -17.25
CA SER A 5 -43.45 11.43 -18.45
C SER A 5 -43.90 10.55 -19.62
N GLN A 6 -44.87 10.99 -20.41
CA GLN A 6 -45.32 10.36 -21.66
C GLN A 6 -44.32 10.61 -22.81
N ASP A 7 -43.04 10.73 -22.50
CA ASP A 7 -41.95 10.99 -23.43
C ASP A 7 -41.56 9.67 -24.14
N ASP A 8 -41.92 9.51 -25.37
CA ASP A 8 -41.61 8.32 -26.19
C ASP A 8 -40.10 8.13 -26.39
N GLU A 9 -39.33 9.22 -26.35
CA GLU A 9 -37.87 9.17 -26.43
C GLU A 9 -37.26 8.51 -25.17
N TRP A 10 -37.80 8.82 -24.00
CA TRP A 10 -37.36 8.18 -22.74
C TRP A 10 -37.66 6.68 -22.76
N LYS A 11 -38.86 6.24 -23.25
CA LYS A 11 -39.22 4.82 -23.36
C LYS A 11 -38.26 4.08 -24.26
N LYS A 12 -37.96 4.62 -25.45
CA LYS A 12 -37.01 4.01 -26.40
C LYS A 12 -35.63 3.86 -25.79
N ARG A 13 -35.14 4.87 -25.06
CA ARG A 13 -33.86 4.78 -24.38
C ARG A 13 -33.86 3.75 -23.25
N PHE A 14 -34.94 3.63 -22.52
CA PHE A 14 -35.11 2.64 -21.48
C PHE A 14 -35.14 1.22 -22.03
N GLU A 15 -35.94 0.97 -23.08
CA GLU A 15 -36.01 -0.32 -23.78
C GLU A 15 -34.64 -0.71 -24.36
N ALA A 16 -33.92 0.23 -24.96
CA ALA A 16 -32.57 -0.01 -25.45
C ALA A 16 -31.58 -0.35 -24.33
N ALA A 17 -31.74 0.25 -23.15
CA ALA A 17 -30.92 -0.08 -22.00
C ALA A 17 -31.21 -1.48 -21.45
N LEU A 18 -32.47 -1.88 -21.36
CA LEU A 18 -32.88 -3.24 -20.97
C LEU A 18 -32.37 -4.29 -21.98
N THR A 19 -32.53 -4.04 -23.28
CA THR A 19 -32.01 -4.94 -24.32
C THR A 19 -30.49 -5.14 -24.17
N ARG A 20 -29.73 -4.06 -23.92
CA ARG A 20 -28.30 -4.16 -23.68
C ARG A 20 -27.97 -4.95 -22.42
N ALA A 21 -28.75 -4.79 -21.35
CA ALA A 21 -28.56 -5.57 -20.12
C ALA A 21 -28.78 -7.07 -20.37
N ASP A 22 -29.86 -7.42 -21.09
CA ASP A 22 -30.14 -8.82 -21.47
C ASP A 22 -29.04 -9.40 -22.37
N GLU A 23 -28.54 -8.63 -23.34
CA GLU A 23 -27.43 -9.04 -24.19
C GLU A 23 -26.14 -9.24 -23.37
N MET A 24 -25.87 -8.41 -22.37
CA MET A 24 -24.70 -8.56 -21.47
C MET A 24 -24.83 -9.84 -20.66
N ILE A 25 -25.96 -10.08 -20.00
CA ILE A 25 -26.22 -11.31 -19.25
C ILE A 25 -26.04 -12.55 -20.14
N TYR A 26 -26.57 -12.52 -21.38
CA TYR A 26 -26.37 -13.60 -22.33
C TYR A 26 -24.87 -13.84 -22.64
N LYS A 27 -24.13 -12.76 -22.93
CA LYS A 27 -22.69 -12.85 -23.25
C LYS A 27 -21.87 -13.33 -22.07
N GLU A 28 -22.19 -12.88 -20.89
CA GLU A 28 -21.53 -13.34 -19.65
C GLU A 28 -21.75 -14.83 -19.42
N ALA A 29 -23.00 -15.28 -19.47
CA ALA A 29 -23.36 -16.67 -19.21
C ALA A 29 -22.88 -17.66 -20.29
N ASN A 30 -22.88 -17.24 -21.56
CA ASN A 30 -22.66 -18.16 -22.70
C ASN A 30 -21.29 -18.00 -23.37
N ILE A 31 -20.57 -16.91 -23.12
CA ILE A 31 -19.27 -16.62 -23.73
C ILE A 31 -18.19 -16.39 -22.67
N LEU A 32 -18.39 -15.38 -21.81
CA LEU A 32 -17.35 -14.96 -20.87
C LEU A 32 -17.07 -16.05 -19.83
N PHE A 33 -18.08 -16.46 -19.05
CA PHE A 33 -17.88 -17.42 -17.96
C PHE A 33 -17.41 -18.80 -18.46
N PRO A 34 -17.93 -19.38 -19.56
CA PRO A 34 -17.38 -20.61 -20.10
C PRO A 34 -15.91 -20.48 -20.56
N ASN A 35 -15.55 -19.34 -21.17
CA ASN A 35 -14.17 -19.09 -21.56
C ASN A 35 -13.25 -18.91 -20.34
N CYS A 36 -13.68 -18.22 -19.30
CA CYS A 36 -12.93 -18.10 -18.05
C CYS A 36 -12.77 -19.49 -17.40
N ALA A 37 -13.84 -20.28 -17.31
CA ALA A 37 -13.78 -21.64 -16.74
C ALA A 37 -12.84 -22.58 -17.49
N PHE A 38 -12.65 -22.37 -18.79
CA PHE A 38 -11.76 -23.19 -19.61
C PHE A 38 -10.30 -22.71 -19.54
N ASN A 39 -10.05 -21.41 -19.46
CA ASN A 39 -8.71 -20.83 -19.63
C ASN A 39 -8.01 -20.46 -18.32
N PHE A 40 -8.76 -20.23 -17.23
CA PHE A 40 -8.16 -19.82 -15.97
C PHE A 40 -7.72 -21.03 -15.15
N THR A 41 -6.56 -20.90 -14.55
CA THR A 41 -6.04 -21.85 -13.56
C THR A 41 -6.76 -21.70 -12.22
N ASP A 42 -6.63 -22.72 -11.35
CA ASP A 42 -7.19 -22.65 -10.01
C ASP A 42 -6.62 -21.46 -9.20
N GLU A 43 -5.32 -21.14 -9.38
CA GLU A 43 -4.70 -19.99 -8.72
C GLU A 43 -5.31 -18.67 -9.18
N GLU A 44 -5.61 -18.53 -10.47
CA GLU A 44 -6.27 -17.33 -10.99
C GLU A 44 -7.70 -17.20 -10.45
N TRP A 45 -8.43 -18.32 -10.38
CA TRP A 45 -9.77 -18.35 -9.76
C TRP A 45 -9.72 -18.02 -8.26
N PHE A 46 -8.75 -18.53 -7.52
CA PHE A 46 -8.55 -18.18 -6.12
C PHE A 46 -8.21 -16.70 -5.95
N GLY A 47 -7.46 -16.12 -6.89
CA GLY A 47 -7.18 -14.69 -6.95
C GLY A 47 -8.46 -13.86 -7.09
N ILE A 48 -9.29 -14.19 -8.10
CA ILE A 48 -10.58 -13.54 -8.35
C ILE A 48 -11.49 -13.64 -7.12
N TYR A 49 -11.57 -14.82 -6.51
CA TYR A 49 -12.36 -15.02 -5.28
C TYR A 49 -11.89 -14.12 -4.13
N ARG A 50 -10.58 -14.02 -3.90
CA ARG A 50 -10.04 -13.12 -2.86
C ARG A 50 -10.37 -11.66 -3.13
N ASP A 51 -10.17 -11.23 -4.37
CA ASP A 51 -10.47 -9.85 -4.78
C ASP A 51 -11.95 -9.53 -4.65
N SER A 52 -12.84 -10.52 -4.88
CA SER A 52 -14.29 -10.33 -4.75
C SER A 52 -14.75 -9.97 -3.34
N LYS A 53 -13.97 -10.32 -2.31
CA LYS A 53 -14.27 -9.98 -0.90
C LYS A 53 -14.19 -8.49 -0.59
N ASP A 54 -13.43 -7.74 -1.40
CA ASP A 54 -13.29 -6.29 -1.26
C ASP A 54 -14.51 -5.53 -1.82
N TYR A 55 -15.42 -6.24 -2.51
CA TYR A 55 -16.62 -5.64 -3.07
C TYR A 55 -17.82 -5.87 -2.15
N ALA A 56 -18.63 -4.83 -2.00
CA ALA A 56 -19.87 -4.91 -1.25
C ALA A 56 -20.86 -5.86 -1.93
N GLU A 57 -21.69 -6.52 -1.12
CA GLU A 57 -22.81 -7.30 -1.60
C GLU A 57 -23.69 -6.48 -2.55
N CYS A 58 -24.09 -7.08 -3.66
CA CYS A 58 -24.88 -6.43 -4.68
C CYS A 58 -26.18 -7.18 -4.93
N LEU A 59 -27.29 -6.45 -5.02
CA LEU A 59 -28.62 -6.99 -5.32
C LEU A 59 -29.10 -8.12 -4.38
N GLY A 60 -28.62 -8.14 -3.13
CA GLY A 60 -28.98 -9.15 -2.14
C GLY A 60 -28.32 -10.52 -2.36
N VAL A 61 -27.27 -10.55 -3.16
CA VAL A 61 -26.42 -11.74 -3.31
C VAL A 61 -25.29 -11.63 -2.30
N GLU A 62 -25.24 -12.55 -1.34
CA GLU A 62 -24.17 -12.66 -0.37
C GLU A 62 -22.92 -13.28 -1.02
N ASN A 63 -21.74 -12.83 -0.57
CA ASN A 63 -20.50 -13.42 -1.00
C ASN A 63 -20.37 -14.84 -0.42
N GLY A 64 -20.39 -15.85 -1.29
CA GLY A 64 -20.23 -17.25 -0.88
C GLY A 64 -18.81 -17.52 -0.35
N VAL A 65 -18.70 -18.51 0.53
CA VAL A 65 -17.40 -19.03 1.00
C VAL A 65 -16.94 -20.17 0.10
N TRP A 66 -15.79 -20.02 -0.52
CA TRP A 66 -15.15 -21.08 -1.29
C TRP A 66 -14.00 -21.70 -0.47
N GLU A 67 -14.29 -22.83 0.18
CA GLU A 67 -13.37 -23.44 1.14
C GLU A 67 -11.97 -23.76 0.58
N ASP A 68 -11.88 -24.20 -0.67
CA ASP A 68 -10.59 -24.54 -1.27
C ASP A 68 -9.76 -23.27 -1.52
N ALA A 69 -10.38 -22.18 -1.93
CA ALA A 69 -9.72 -20.89 -2.06
C ALA A 69 -9.29 -20.29 -0.70
N GLU A 70 -10.07 -20.54 0.37
CA GLU A 70 -9.68 -20.15 1.73
C GLU A 70 -8.47 -20.95 2.24
N LYS A 71 -8.39 -22.23 1.87
CA LYS A 71 -7.26 -23.10 2.25
C LYS A 71 -6.02 -22.87 1.39
N ALA A 72 -6.19 -22.38 0.17
CA ALA A 72 -5.11 -21.99 -0.72
C ALA A 72 -4.44 -20.72 -0.16
N GLN A 73 -3.40 -20.93 0.65
CA GLN A 73 -2.64 -19.81 1.21
C GLN A 73 -1.99 -19.03 0.08
N ASP A 74 -2.21 -17.72 0.08
CA ASP A 74 -1.50 -16.76 -0.77
C ASP A 74 -0.07 -16.58 -0.24
N VAL A 75 0.72 -17.65 -0.32
CA VAL A 75 2.12 -17.61 0.07
C VAL A 75 2.94 -17.24 -1.16
N LYS A 76 2.72 -16.05 -1.72
CA LYS A 76 3.81 -15.37 -2.39
C LYS A 76 4.79 -14.95 -1.29
N THR A 77 5.61 -15.88 -0.85
CA THR A 77 6.75 -15.55 0.00
C THR A 77 7.64 -14.62 -0.82
N PRO A 78 8.00 -13.45 -0.30
CA PRO A 78 8.92 -12.56 -0.99
C PRO A 78 10.16 -13.34 -1.41
N SER A 79 10.48 -13.30 -2.67
CA SER A 79 11.62 -14.03 -3.24
C SER A 79 12.33 -13.16 -4.27
N ILE A 80 13.59 -13.47 -4.52
CA ILE A 80 14.35 -12.87 -5.61
C ILE A 80 14.48 -13.93 -6.69
N SER A 81 14.01 -13.64 -7.90
CA SER A 81 14.10 -14.51 -9.07
C SER A 81 14.52 -13.69 -10.28
N GLN A 82 15.60 -14.09 -10.95
CA GLN A 82 16.07 -13.47 -12.21
C GLN A 82 16.12 -11.94 -12.16
N ASP A 83 16.74 -11.36 -11.11
CA ASP A 83 16.83 -9.91 -10.86
C ASP A 83 15.52 -9.19 -10.49
N GLU A 84 14.45 -9.94 -10.27
CA GLU A 84 13.18 -9.39 -9.79
C GLU A 84 12.93 -9.75 -8.31
N ILE A 85 12.35 -8.78 -7.59
CA ILE A 85 11.82 -8.96 -6.24
C ILE A 85 10.33 -9.25 -6.39
N VAL A 86 9.95 -10.48 -6.02
CA VAL A 86 8.53 -10.91 -6.00
C VAL A 86 7.94 -10.58 -4.64
N MET A 87 6.81 -9.89 -4.64
CA MET A 87 6.06 -9.45 -3.45
C MET A 87 4.60 -9.88 -3.57
N ALA A 88 3.83 -9.83 -2.50
CA ALA A 88 2.41 -10.17 -2.52
C ALA A 88 1.59 -9.33 -3.53
N GLY A 89 1.93 -8.04 -3.68
CA GLY A 89 1.26 -7.13 -4.61
C GLY A 89 1.78 -7.13 -6.04
N GLY A 90 2.78 -7.98 -6.38
CA GLY A 90 3.37 -8.01 -7.72
C GLY A 90 4.88 -8.23 -7.69
N HIS A 91 5.56 -7.86 -8.76
CA HIS A 91 7.01 -8.00 -8.88
C HIS A 91 7.64 -6.77 -9.54
N MET A 92 8.88 -6.49 -9.20
CA MET A 92 9.69 -5.38 -9.74
C MET A 92 11.14 -5.79 -9.82
N THR A 93 11.87 -5.21 -10.77
CA THR A 93 13.33 -5.27 -10.73
C THR A 93 13.85 -4.41 -9.57
N VAL A 94 15.08 -4.67 -9.13
CA VAL A 94 15.76 -3.83 -8.13
C VAL A 94 15.85 -2.38 -8.60
N GLU A 95 16.10 -2.17 -9.90
CA GLU A 95 16.16 -0.82 -10.50
C GLU A 95 14.81 -0.10 -10.42
N GLN A 96 13.69 -0.79 -10.76
CA GLN A 96 12.35 -0.22 -10.67
C GLN A 96 11.98 0.13 -9.23
N LEU A 97 12.25 -0.75 -8.27
CA LEU A 97 11.99 -0.51 -6.86
C LEU A 97 12.81 0.67 -6.34
N THR A 98 14.10 0.74 -6.70
CA THR A 98 14.99 1.85 -6.33
C THR A 98 14.46 3.17 -6.89
N ALA A 99 14.13 3.21 -8.19
CA ALA A 99 13.60 4.40 -8.84
C ALA A 99 12.28 4.85 -8.21
N MET A 100 11.38 3.91 -7.90
CA MET A 100 10.11 4.19 -7.24
C MET A 100 10.33 4.81 -5.85
N LEU A 101 11.20 4.23 -5.01
CA LEU A 101 11.51 4.76 -3.69
C LEU A 101 12.14 6.16 -3.76
N ASN A 102 12.96 6.43 -4.78
CA ASN A 102 13.58 7.74 -5.00
C ASN A 102 12.62 8.78 -5.59
N THR A 103 11.53 8.34 -6.22
CA THR A 103 10.49 9.23 -6.77
C THR A 103 9.51 9.72 -5.70
N ILE A 104 9.35 8.98 -4.59
CA ILE A 104 8.47 9.35 -3.48
C ILE A 104 8.99 10.67 -2.88
N PRO A 105 8.16 11.75 -2.79
CA PRO A 105 8.58 13.05 -2.30
C PRO A 105 8.72 13.10 -0.76
N LEU A 106 9.33 12.07 -0.19
CA LEU A 106 9.61 11.92 1.23
C LEU A 106 11.05 11.47 1.40
N GLU A 107 11.70 11.88 2.49
CA GLU A 107 12.91 11.19 2.92
C GLU A 107 12.50 9.92 3.67
N ILE A 108 13.01 8.79 3.23
CA ILE A 108 12.74 7.48 3.81
C ILE A 108 14.03 6.94 4.37
N SER A 109 14.00 6.49 5.62
CA SER A 109 15.08 5.75 6.24
C SER A 109 14.53 4.47 6.85
N PHE A 110 15.33 3.42 6.83
CA PHE A 110 15.00 2.16 7.49
C PHE A 110 16.15 1.72 8.39
N VAL A 111 15.78 1.38 9.62
CA VAL A 111 16.66 0.86 10.68
C VAL A 111 16.17 -0.54 11.04
N ASP A 112 17.04 -1.53 11.03
CA ASP A 112 16.68 -2.91 11.34
C ASP A 112 16.48 -3.20 12.84
N THR A 113 16.21 -4.46 13.16
CA THR A 113 16.03 -4.93 14.55
C THR A 113 17.26 -4.77 15.42
N ASP A 114 18.44 -4.68 14.85
CA ASP A 114 19.71 -4.49 15.55
C ASP A 114 20.10 -3.01 15.70
N ASN A 115 19.17 -2.11 15.34
CA ASN A 115 19.33 -0.66 15.34
C ASN A 115 20.35 -0.16 14.31
N ILE A 116 20.59 -0.91 13.26
CA ILE A 116 21.53 -0.55 12.19
C ILE A 116 20.77 0.13 11.05
N ASN A 117 21.28 1.27 10.60
CA ASN A 117 20.76 1.94 9.40
C ASN A 117 21.02 1.09 8.18
N ARG A 118 19.96 0.64 7.49
CA ARG A 118 20.06 -0.24 6.33
C ARG A 118 19.72 0.43 5.03
N PHE A 119 18.93 1.49 5.07
CA PHE A 119 18.48 2.12 3.83
C PHE A 119 18.16 3.60 4.02
N PHE A 120 18.54 4.40 3.04
CA PHE A 120 18.04 5.73 2.78
C PHE A 120 17.68 5.82 1.31
N ASN A 121 16.50 6.37 0.98
CA ASN A 121 16.23 6.71 -0.41
C ASN A 121 17.11 7.91 -0.84
N GLU A 122 17.35 8.03 -2.13
CA GLU A 122 18.01 9.20 -2.73
C GLU A 122 16.96 10.28 -3.03
N GLY A 123 17.39 11.50 -3.23
CA GLY A 123 16.50 12.62 -3.54
C GLY A 123 16.79 13.84 -2.67
N PRO A 124 15.98 14.91 -2.78
CA PRO A 124 16.15 16.11 -1.96
C PRO A 124 16.04 15.75 -0.48
N LYS A 125 17.02 16.18 0.32
CA LYS A 125 17.10 15.86 1.74
C LYS A 125 17.14 17.12 2.60
N VAL A 126 16.26 17.15 3.61
CA VAL A 126 16.25 18.13 4.70
C VAL A 126 17.34 17.79 5.71
N PHE A 127 17.50 16.50 6.00
CA PHE A 127 18.57 16.00 6.85
C PHE A 127 19.67 15.37 6.00
N LYS A 128 20.88 15.91 6.14
CA LYS A 128 22.05 15.33 5.47
C LYS A 128 22.31 13.92 6.01
N ARG A 129 22.33 12.94 5.13
CA ARG A 129 22.58 11.54 5.46
C ARG A 129 23.82 11.08 4.67
N PRO A 130 25.01 11.10 5.27
CA PRO A 130 26.20 10.63 4.59
C PRO A 130 26.10 9.13 4.33
N GLY A 131 26.54 8.65 3.16
CA GLY A 131 26.52 7.23 2.81
C GLY A 131 27.24 6.35 3.83
N MET A 132 28.24 6.91 4.54
CA MET A 132 28.93 6.22 5.62
C MET A 132 28.08 5.96 6.88
N ALA A 133 26.84 6.48 6.94
CA ALA A 133 25.89 6.15 8.01
C ALA A 133 25.18 4.81 7.78
N ILE A 134 25.24 4.27 6.57
CA ILE A 134 24.77 2.91 6.27
C ILE A 134 25.66 1.90 7.02
N ASP A 135 25.04 0.84 7.51
CA ASP A 135 25.63 -0.22 8.33
C ASP A 135 26.21 0.26 9.67
N ARG A 136 25.78 1.46 10.13
CA ARG A 136 26.13 1.98 11.45
C ARG A 136 24.89 2.03 12.34
N GLU A 137 25.16 1.96 13.64
CA GLU A 137 24.14 2.09 14.68
C GLU A 137 23.46 3.46 14.59
N VAL A 138 22.12 3.47 14.55
CA VAL A 138 21.31 4.69 14.38
C VAL A 138 21.58 5.73 15.48
N PHE A 139 21.91 5.30 16.68
CA PHE A 139 22.15 6.20 17.82
C PHE A 139 23.40 7.05 17.64
N SER A 140 24.41 6.54 16.93
CA SER A 140 25.65 7.28 16.67
C SER A 140 25.46 8.56 15.83
N CYS A 141 24.32 8.68 15.16
CA CYS A 141 23.97 9.83 14.31
C CYS A 141 23.19 10.93 15.06
N HIS A 142 22.85 10.72 16.34
CA HIS A 142 22.00 11.61 17.11
C HIS A 142 22.75 12.29 18.26
N PRO A 143 22.49 13.60 18.51
CA PRO A 143 22.97 14.22 19.75
C PRO A 143 22.40 13.50 20.99
N PRO A 144 23.13 13.44 22.13
CA PRO A 144 22.72 12.66 23.30
C PRO A 144 21.31 12.89 23.80
N LYS A 145 20.80 14.12 23.68
CA LYS A 145 19.44 14.48 24.08
C LYS A 145 18.39 13.85 23.19
N ILE A 146 18.65 13.77 21.90
CA ILE A 146 17.73 13.17 20.90
C ILE A 146 17.87 11.65 20.93
N GLU A 147 19.07 11.13 21.13
CA GLU A 147 19.34 9.69 21.23
C GLU A 147 18.43 8.99 22.23
N GLN A 148 18.28 9.53 23.43
CA GLN A 148 17.40 8.95 24.47
C GLN A 148 15.95 8.85 24.01
N GLN A 149 15.45 9.86 23.30
CA GLN A 149 14.11 9.85 22.75
C GLN A 149 13.94 8.79 21.65
N VAL A 150 14.93 8.69 20.76
CA VAL A 150 14.91 7.69 19.69
C VAL A 150 14.97 6.26 20.25
N ARG A 151 15.82 6.02 21.26
CA ARG A 151 15.88 4.73 21.95
C ARG A 151 14.53 4.34 22.53
N ARG A 152 13.88 5.26 23.25
CA ARG A 152 12.56 5.01 23.82
C ARG A 152 11.53 4.68 22.76
N ILE A 153 11.47 5.40 21.64
CA ILE A 153 10.55 5.15 20.54
C ILE A 153 10.76 3.74 19.98
N ILE A 154 12.02 3.36 19.72
CA ILE A 154 12.35 2.02 19.19
C ILE A 154 11.98 0.92 20.18
N GLU A 155 12.22 1.12 21.48
CA GLU A 155 11.83 0.17 22.53
C GLU A 155 10.32 -0.02 22.60
N GLU A 156 9.53 1.05 22.52
CA GLU A 156 8.08 0.98 22.51
C GLU A 156 7.55 0.29 21.25
N PHE A 157 8.16 0.52 20.09
CA PHE A 157 7.84 -0.19 18.85
C PHE A 157 8.16 -1.69 18.95
N ARG A 158 9.31 -2.02 19.54
CA ARG A 158 9.73 -3.42 19.77
C ARG A 158 8.81 -4.14 20.75
N ALA A 159 8.37 -3.43 21.79
CA ALA A 159 7.41 -3.96 22.76
C ALA A 159 5.98 -4.07 22.22
N GLY A 160 5.67 -3.45 21.06
CA GLY A 160 4.31 -3.44 20.50
C GLY A 160 3.35 -2.49 21.20
N THR A 161 3.84 -1.57 22.00
CA THR A 161 3.03 -0.57 22.72
C THR A 161 2.66 0.62 21.84
N LEU A 162 3.49 0.92 20.82
CA LEU A 162 3.25 1.94 19.82
C LEU A 162 3.61 1.41 18.42
N ASP A 163 2.96 1.98 17.40
CA ASP A 163 3.26 1.71 15.99
C ASP A 163 3.64 2.97 15.21
N LYS A 164 3.35 4.15 15.76
CA LYS A 164 3.61 5.42 15.07
C LYS A 164 3.85 6.56 16.07
N VAL A 165 4.86 7.38 15.79
CA VAL A 165 5.17 8.61 16.56
C VAL A 165 5.41 9.75 15.57
N PRO A 166 4.47 10.69 15.39
CA PRO A 166 4.68 11.90 14.60
C PRO A 166 5.40 12.97 15.43
N VAL A 167 6.36 13.65 14.84
CA VAL A 167 7.11 14.76 15.43
C VAL A 167 7.06 15.94 14.47
N TRP A 168 6.45 17.05 14.91
CA TRP A 168 6.43 18.28 14.15
C TRP A 168 7.62 19.15 14.55
N MET A 169 8.28 19.76 13.57
CA MET A 169 9.40 20.66 13.83
C MET A 169 9.50 21.75 12.77
N ASP A 170 10.14 22.86 13.15
CA ASP A 170 10.63 23.86 12.20
C ASP A 170 12.08 23.51 11.82
N LYS A 171 12.36 23.53 10.54
CA LYS A 171 13.72 23.37 10.01
C LYS A 171 13.95 24.41 8.92
N ASN A 172 14.83 25.36 9.21
CA ASN A 172 15.16 26.46 8.30
C ASN A 172 13.93 27.28 7.87
N GLY A 173 12.99 27.54 8.79
CA GLY A 173 11.75 28.27 8.53
C GLY A 173 10.68 27.49 7.75
N ARG A 174 10.87 26.18 7.58
CA ARG A 174 9.88 25.30 6.94
C ARG A 174 9.32 24.31 7.95
N THR A 175 8.03 24.08 7.86
CA THR A 175 7.34 23.11 8.71
C THR A 175 7.58 21.68 8.21
N MET A 176 8.18 20.87 9.05
CA MET A 176 8.49 19.46 8.77
C MET A 176 7.67 18.54 9.65
N LEU A 177 7.23 17.44 9.07
CA LEU A 177 6.68 16.30 9.79
C LEU A 177 7.65 15.13 9.69
N VAL A 178 8.22 14.74 10.82
CA VAL A 178 9.00 13.50 10.94
C VAL A 178 8.10 12.45 11.56
N THR A 179 7.91 11.33 10.88
CA THR A 179 7.09 10.24 11.39
C THR A 179 7.93 8.98 11.55
N TYR A 180 8.05 8.51 12.77
CA TYR A 180 8.62 7.20 13.08
C TYR A 180 7.52 6.16 13.07
N MET A 181 7.77 5.00 12.43
CA MET A 181 6.80 3.93 12.33
C MET A 181 7.46 2.57 12.55
N ALA A 182 6.79 1.70 13.31
CA ALA A 182 7.18 0.30 13.42
C ALA A 182 6.89 -0.42 12.10
N VAL A 183 7.89 -1.08 11.54
CA VAL A 183 7.73 -1.98 10.40
C VAL A 183 7.51 -3.38 10.93
N ARG A 184 6.39 -4.00 10.54
CA ARG A 184 6.01 -5.34 10.98
C ARG A 184 5.68 -6.23 9.79
N ASP A 185 5.89 -7.52 9.93
CA ASP A 185 5.41 -8.51 8.99
C ASP A 185 3.91 -8.81 9.17
N LYS A 186 3.35 -9.69 8.34
CA LYS A 186 1.94 -10.08 8.41
C LYS A 186 1.55 -10.77 9.74
N SER A 187 2.51 -11.31 10.48
CA SER A 187 2.29 -11.92 11.80
C SER A 187 2.34 -10.90 12.95
N GLY A 188 2.66 -9.63 12.65
CA GLY A 188 2.85 -8.58 13.63
C GLY A 188 4.27 -8.53 14.22
N LYS A 189 5.19 -9.38 13.77
CA LYS A 189 6.57 -9.37 14.23
C LYS A 189 7.28 -8.09 13.80
N TYR A 190 7.93 -7.41 14.73
CA TYR A 190 8.74 -6.23 14.47
C TYR A 190 9.96 -6.57 13.60
N LEU A 191 10.11 -5.88 12.49
CA LEU A 191 11.20 -6.02 11.53
C LEU A 191 12.18 -4.84 11.56
N GLY A 192 11.77 -3.71 12.14
CA GLY A 192 12.58 -2.51 12.20
C GLY A 192 11.75 -1.25 12.32
N THR A 193 12.42 -0.10 12.27
CA THR A 193 11.79 1.23 12.31
C THR A 193 12.00 1.95 10.99
N MET A 194 10.94 2.51 10.45
CA MET A 194 10.99 3.45 9.33
C MET A 194 10.83 4.87 9.84
N GLU A 195 11.65 5.78 9.33
CA GLU A 195 11.50 7.22 9.51
C GLU A 195 11.12 7.85 8.17
N LEU A 196 10.05 8.63 8.18
CA LEU A 196 9.63 9.46 7.05
C LEU A 196 9.79 10.92 7.42
N VAL A 197 10.43 11.71 6.55
CA VAL A 197 10.49 13.17 6.69
C VAL A 197 9.75 13.81 5.54
N GLN A 198 8.78 14.64 5.86
CA GLN A 198 7.92 15.33 4.91
C GLN A 198 7.97 16.84 5.14
N ASP A 199 8.21 17.59 4.04
CA ASP A 199 8.02 19.02 4.01
C ASP A 199 6.51 19.31 3.91
N MET A 200 5.97 20.05 4.87
CA MET A 200 4.53 20.34 4.98
C MET A 200 4.15 21.74 4.49
N GLU A 201 5.08 22.53 3.94
CA GLU A 201 4.77 23.90 3.50
C GLU A 201 3.67 23.92 2.42
N PHE A 202 3.67 22.93 1.49
CA PHE A 202 2.61 22.85 0.49
C PHE A 202 1.21 22.71 1.10
N ALA A 203 1.08 21.96 2.20
CA ALA A 203 -0.20 21.80 2.91
C ALA A 203 -0.57 23.09 3.64
N LYS A 204 0.39 23.73 4.30
CA LYS A 204 0.20 25.01 4.98
C LYS A 204 -0.25 26.09 3.99
N GLU A 205 0.40 26.21 2.83
CA GLU A 205 0.01 27.14 1.77
C GLU A 205 -1.39 26.85 1.22
N TYR A 206 -1.76 25.57 1.09
CA TYR A 206 -3.10 25.18 0.63
C TYR A 206 -4.20 25.59 1.61
N PHE A 207 -4.02 25.35 2.91
CA PHE A 207 -5.03 25.64 3.93
C PHE A 207 -5.07 27.10 4.39
N GLN A 208 -4.09 27.94 3.99
CA GLN A 208 -4.08 29.37 4.26
C GLN A 208 -4.75 30.22 3.15
N LYS A 209 -5.20 29.60 2.08
CA LYS A 209 -6.00 30.23 1.01
C LYS A 209 -7.48 30.27 1.37
#